data_24230c61345bf1ab623e2bfe5aa25f61
#
_entry.id   24230c61345bf1ab623e2bfe5aa25f61
#
_cell.length_a   1.000
_cell.length_b   1.000
_cell.length_c   1.000
_cell.angle_alpha   90.00
_cell.angle_beta   90.00
_cell.angle_gamma   90.00
#
_symmetry.space_group_name_H-M   'P 1'
#
loop_
_entity.id
_entity.type
_entity.pdbx_description
1 polymer ?
#
loop_
_entity_poly.entity_id
_entity_poly.type
_entity_poly.pdbx_seq_one_letter_code
_entity_poly.pdbx_strand_id
1 'polypeptide(L)'
;MNVSKLIERAYHSAFYRWLLNIGLQYRIPFNKPHGFRIVKIGEYEIQILIPYKRKNLNHIRGLHACALATISEYASGLLLVSKLGFDTYRIIMQRLEVDYHYQGKSDAVAEFVISPEWLRGVITGPLESQESVIAP
;
A
#
# COMPACT_ATOMS: atom_id res chain seq x y z
N MET A 1 -18.51 -9.90 -5.06
CA MET A 1 -17.62 -10.36 -3.95
C MET A 1 -17.16 -9.13 -3.18
N ASN A 2 -17.32 -9.13 -1.85
CA ASN A 2 -16.87 -8.02 -1.02
C ASN A 2 -15.33 -7.92 -1.06
N VAL A 3 -14.80 -6.70 -1.14
CA VAL A 3 -13.35 -6.44 -1.24
C VAL A 3 -12.59 -7.05 -0.07
N SER A 4 -13.13 -6.99 1.14
CA SER A 4 -12.51 -7.60 2.33
C SER A 4 -12.30 -9.12 2.16
N LYS A 5 -13.31 -9.83 1.67
CA LYS A 5 -13.19 -11.26 1.37
C LYS A 5 -12.21 -11.58 0.25
N LEU A 6 -12.07 -10.67 -0.73
CA LEU A 6 -11.09 -10.81 -1.80
C LEU A 6 -9.67 -10.69 -1.23
N ILE A 7 -9.44 -9.74 -0.32
CA ILE A 7 -8.16 -9.54 0.35
C ILE A 7 -7.78 -10.77 1.19
N GLU A 8 -8.68 -11.26 2.03
CA GLU A 8 -8.43 -12.47 2.84
C GLU A 8 -8.06 -13.68 1.97
N ARG A 9 -8.75 -13.88 0.85
CA ARG A 9 -8.39 -14.94 -0.11
C ARG A 9 -7.05 -14.71 -0.78
N ALA A 10 -6.67 -13.45 -1.00
CA ALA A 10 -5.38 -13.09 -1.58
C ALA A 10 -4.19 -13.39 -0.65
N TYR A 11 -4.41 -13.56 0.67
CA TYR A 11 -3.36 -13.99 1.59
C TYR A 11 -2.75 -15.34 1.19
N HIS A 12 -3.59 -16.26 0.75
CA HIS A 12 -3.21 -17.65 0.50
C HIS A 12 -3.25 -18.06 -0.98
N SER A 13 -3.69 -17.17 -1.88
CA SER A 13 -3.90 -17.53 -3.28
C SER A 13 -3.33 -16.49 -4.24
N ALA A 14 -2.41 -16.93 -5.10
CA ALA A 14 -1.85 -16.10 -6.17
C ALA A 14 -2.93 -15.64 -7.17
N PHE A 15 -3.95 -16.46 -7.42
CA PHE A 15 -5.07 -16.11 -8.29
C PHE A 15 -5.89 -14.94 -7.74
N TYR A 16 -6.27 -14.99 -6.46
CA TYR A 16 -7.02 -13.89 -5.84
C TYR A 16 -6.16 -12.63 -5.69
N ARG A 17 -4.86 -12.78 -5.48
CA ARG A 17 -3.91 -11.66 -5.48
C ARG A 17 -3.81 -11.00 -6.86
N TRP A 18 -3.82 -11.78 -7.92
CA TRP A 18 -3.89 -11.28 -9.29
C TRP A 18 -5.20 -10.53 -9.57
N LEU A 19 -6.35 -11.08 -9.17
CA LEU A 19 -7.64 -10.39 -9.28
C LEU A 19 -7.66 -9.07 -8.50
N LEU A 20 -7.10 -9.05 -7.29
CA LEU A 20 -6.98 -7.85 -6.47
C LEU A 20 -6.14 -6.79 -7.17
N ASN A 21 -5.00 -7.17 -7.75
CA ASN A 21 -4.15 -6.27 -8.52
C ASN A 21 -4.90 -5.64 -9.71
N ILE A 22 -5.66 -6.42 -10.45
CA ILE A 22 -6.48 -5.89 -11.56
C ILE A 22 -7.51 -4.89 -11.02
N GLY A 23 -8.29 -5.27 -10.02
CA GLY A 23 -9.31 -4.41 -9.43
C GLY A 23 -8.76 -3.08 -8.94
N LEU A 24 -7.62 -3.11 -8.26
CA LEU A 24 -6.97 -1.91 -7.73
C LEU A 24 -6.40 -1.00 -8.82
N GLN A 25 -5.90 -1.55 -9.94
CA GLN A 25 -5.46 -0.73 -11.08
C GLN A 25 -6.60 0.08 -11.71
N TYR A 26 -7.83 -0.44 -11.68
CA TYR A 26 -8.99 0.30 -12.13
C TYR A 26 -9.53 1.28 -11.07
N ARG A 27 -9.46 0.90 -9.82
CA ARG A 27 -9.96 1.71 -8.69
C ARG A 27 -9.05 2.90 -8.36
N ILE A 28 -7.74 2.75 -8.57
CA ILE A 28 -6.72 3.78 -8.34
C ILE A 28 -6.04 4.09 -9.68
N PRO A 29 -6.64 4.95 -10.51
CA PRO A 29 -6.16 5.20 -11.88
C PRO A 29 -4.76 5.81 -11.91
N PHE A 30 -4.35 6.54 -10.87
CA PHE A 30 -3.00 7.09 -10.75
C PHE A 30 -1.92 5.98 -10.76
N ASN A 31 -2.18 4.84 -10.14
CA ASN A 31 -1.20 3.76 -10.02
C ASN A 31 -1.10 2.88 -11.28
N LYS A 32 -2.15 2.89 -12.12
CA LYS A 32 -2.24 2.04 -13.31
C LYS A 32 -1.05 2.16 -14.28
N PRO A 33 -0.60 3.37 -14.69
CA PRO A 33 0.52 3.52 -15.59
C PRO A 33 1.86 3.02 -15.03
N HIS A 34 1.98 3.01 -13.71
CA HIS A 34 3.21 2.61 -13.01
C HIS A 34 3.37 1.10 -12.88
N GLY A 35 2.26 0.34 -12.99
CA GLY A 35 2.26 -1.12 -12.94
C GLY A 35 2.65 -1.69 -11.59
N PHE A 36 2.31 -1.00 -10.51
CA PHE A 36 2.49 -1.50 -9.15
C PHE A 36 1.72 -2.80 -8.94
N ARG A 37 2.35 -3.76 -8.26
CA ARG A 37 1.75 -5.08 -8.05
C ARG A 37 1.95 -5.55 -6.62
N ILE A 38 0.87 -5.92 -5.96
CA ILE A 38 0.94 -6.65 -4.69
C ILE A 38 1.58 -8.01 -4.97
N VAL A 39 2.74 -8.25 -4.38
CA VAL A 39 3.46 -9.54 -4.49
C VAL A 39 3.28 -10.40 -3.24
N LYS A 40 3.03 -9.76 -2.11
CA LYS A 40 2.67 -10.41 -0.85
C LYS A 40 1.62 -9.59 -0.13
N ILE A 41 0.65 -10.23 0.46
CA ILE A 41 -0.30 -9.62 1.38
C ILE A 41 -0.65 -10.64 2.45
N GLY A 42 -0.63 -10.22 3.69
CA GLY A 42 -0.98 -11.00 4.87
C GLY A 42 -1.83 -10.17 5.82
N GLU A 43 -2.10 -10.73 6.97
CA GLU A 43 -2.96 -10.05 7.94
C GLU A 43 -2.38 -8.72 8.43
N TYR A 44 -1.06 -8.65 8.65
CA TYR A 44 -0.39 -7.45 9.18
C TYR A 44 0.82 -7.03 8.35
N GLU A 45 0.91 -7.49 7.12
CA GLU A 45 2.01 -7.16 6.22
C GLU A 45 1.55 -7.05 4.77
N ILE A 46 2.23 -6.20 4.02
CA ILE A 46 2.04 -6.09 2.58
C ILE A 46 3.37 -5.79 1.89
N GLN A 47 3.57 -6.38 0.72
CA GLN A 47 4.68 -6.07 -0.17
C GLN A 47 4.14 -5.73 -1.54
N ILE A 48 4.54 -4.57 -2.05
CA ILE A 48 4.14 -4.08 -3.38
C ILE A 48 5.40 -3.85 -4.21
N LEU A 49 5.42 -4.42 -5.40
CA LEU A 49 6.52 -4.29 -6.34
C LEU A 49 6.28 -3.10 -7.27
N ILE A 50 7.31 -2.28 -7.46
CA ILE A 50 7.44 -1.30 -8.55
C ILE A 50 8.38 -1.86 -9.62
N PRO A 51 7.89 -2.07 -10.86
CA PRO A 51 8.74 -2.57 -11.92
C PRO A 51 9.70 -1.48 -12.43
N TYR A 52 10.93 -1.87 -12.70
CA TYR A 52 11.93 -1.02 -13.36
C TYR A 52 11.59 -0.89 -14.84
N LYS A 53 10.76 0.10 -15.18
CA LYS A 53 10.32 0.39 -16.54
C LYS A 53 10.31 1.89 -16.80
N ARG A 54 10.40 2.28 -18.06
CA ARG A 54 10.56 3.68 -18.50
C ARG A 54 9.65 4.68 -17.77
N LYS A 55 8.38 4.35 -17.53
CA LYS A 55 7.41 5.22 -16.85
C LYS A 55 7.72 5.48 -15.38
N ASN A 56 8.57 4.65 -14.77
CA ASN A 56 8.96 4.77 -13.37
C ASN A 56 10.37 5.34 -13.20
N LEU A 57 11.04 5.70 -14.29
CA LEU A 57 12.43 6.16 -14.24
C LEU A 57 12.53 7.68 -14.29
N ASN A 58 13.57 8.20 -13.65
CA ASN A 58 14.00 9.57 -13.76
C ASN A 58 14.99 9.78 -14.94
N HIS A 59 15.48 11.02 -15.12
CA HIS A 59 16.39 11.40 -16.20
C HIS A 59 17.78 10.72 -16.14
N ILE A 60 18.17 10.20 -14.98
CA ILE A 60 19.44 9.45 -14.80
C ILE A 60 19.22 7.93 -14.77
N ARG A 61 18.05 7.46 -15.23
CA ARG A 61 17.69 6.05 -15.32
C ARG A 61 17.68 5.31 -13.98
N GLY A 62 17.34 5.97 -12.90
CA GLY A 62 16.97 5.36 -11.63
C GLY A 62 15.45 5.37 -11.45
N LEU A 63 14.96 4.58 -10.52
CA LEU A 63 13.57 4.69 -10.09
C LEU A 63 13.31 6.12 -9.58
N HIS A 64 12.24 6.73 -10.07
CA HIS A 64 11.90 8.12 -9.72
C HIS A 64 11.51 8.21 -8.23
N ALA A 65 12.05 9.22 -7.55
CA ALA A 65 11.77 9.46 -6.13
C ALA A 65 10.26 9.50 -5.82
N CYS A 66 9.47 10.21 -6.64
CA CYS A 66 8.02 10.27 -6.48
C CYS A 66 7.34 8.91 -6.66
N ALA A 67 7.85 8.04 -7.55
CA ALA A 67 7.31 6.71 -7.72
C ALA A 67 7.58 5.81 -6.51
N LEU A 68 8.76 5.95 -5.89
CA LEU A 68 9.11 5.26 -4.65
C LEU A 68 8.29 5.78 -3.47
N ALA A 69 8.07 7.08 -3.35
CA ALA A 69 7.18 7.65 -2.35
C ALA A 69 5.74 7.17 -2.53
N THR A 70 5.23 7.15 -3.76
CA THR A 70 3.87 6.69 -4.08
C THR A 70 3.67 5.22 -3.72
N ILE A 71 4.61 4.34 -4.04
CA ILE A 71 4.45 2.92 -3.71
C ILE A 71 4.49 2.68 -2.20
N SER A 72 5.26 3.47 -1.45
CA SER A 72 5.33 3.39 0.00
C SER A 72 4.01 3.84 0.65
N GLU A 73 3.46 4.97 0.20
CA GLU A 73 2.14 5.44 0.60
C GLU A 73 1.05 4.41 0.25
N TYR A 74 1.11 3.87 -0.97
CA TYR A 74 0.15 2.87 -1.41
C TYR A 74 0.18 1.60 -0.58
N ALA A 75 1.37 1.11 -0.19
CA ALA A 75 1.51 -0.07 0.65
C ALA A 75 0.91 0.15 2.05
N SER A 76 1.27 1.25 2.71
CA SER A 76 0.74 1.58 4.04
C SER A 76 -0.76 1.85 4.02
N GLY A 77 -1.22 2.66 3.09
CA GLY A 77 -2.64 3.00 2.94
C GLY A 77 -3.50 1.78 2.66
N LEU A 78 -3.07 0.90 1.76
CA LEU A 78 -3.85 -0.29 1.41
C LEU A 78 -3.94 -1.29 2.58
N LEU A 79 -2.85 -1.50 3.33
CA LEU A 79 -2.89 -2.36 4.51
C LEU A 79 -3.83 -1.78 5.57
N LEU A 80 -3.73 -0.49 5.87
CA LEU A 80 -4.59 0.17 6.85
C LEU A 80 -6.08 0.13 6.44
N VAL A 81 -6.39 0.44 5.19
CA VAL A 81 -7.77 0.34 4.68
C VAL A 81 -8.30 -1.08 4.79
N SER A 82 -7.47 -2.10 4.55
CA SER A 82 -7.88 -3.50 4.70
C SER A 82 -8.27 -3.86 6.13
N LYS A 83 -7.68 -3.18 7.13
CA LYS A 83 -7.97 -3.38 8.56
C LYS A 83 -9.15 -2.56 9.06
N LEU A 84 -9.28 -1.33 8.57
CA LEU A 84 -10.30 -0.39 9.04
C LEU A 84 -11.63 -0.52 8.29
N GLY A 85 -11.62 -1.21 7.15
CA GLY A 85 -12.77 -1.31 6.25
C GLY A 85 -12.82 -0.16 5.24
N PHE A 86 -13.19 -0.51 4.01
CA PHE A 86 -13.21 0.43 2.87
C PHE A 86 -14.29 1.51 2.97
N ASP A 87 -15.36 1.24 3.70
CA ASP A 87 -16.53 2.12 3.80
C ASP A 87 -16.70 2.73 5.20
N THR A 88 -15.89 2.30 6.17
CA THR A 88 -16.03 2.73 7.58
C THR A 88 -15.25 3.99 7.88
N TYR A 89 -14.01 4.07 7.44
CA TYR A 89 -13.13 5.20 7.68
C TYR A 89 -12.50 5.73 6.40
N ARG A 90 -12.32 7.05 6.35
CA ARG A 90 -11.56 7.71 5.30
C ARG A 90 -10.12 7.91 5.78
N ILE A 91 -9.18 7.30 5.07
CA ILE A 91 -7.75 7.49 5.33
C ILE A 91 -7.25 8.63 4.43
N ILE A 92 -6.68 9.65 5.04
CA ILE A 92 -6.12 10.81 4.36
C ILE A 92 -4.68 10.98 4.85
N MET A 93 -3.74 10.99 3.91
CA MET A 93 -2.34 11.25 4.22
C MET A 93 -2.15 12.73 4.56
N GLN A 94 -1.66 13.02 5.75
CA GLN A 94 -1.36 14.37 6.20
C GLN A 94 0.09 14.75 5.90
N ARG A 95 1.01 13.79 6.04
CA ARG A 95 2.45 14.01 5.90
C ARG A 95 3.12 12.75 5.36
N LEU A 96 4.12 12.95 4.53
CA LEU A 96 5.00 11.89 4.02
C LEU A 96 6.44 12.39 4.10
N GLU A 97 7.30 11.61 4.76
CA GLU A 97 8.74 11.83 4.80
C GLU A 97 9.44 10.61 4.23
N VAL A 98 10.39 10.82 3.34
CA VAL A 98 11.11 9.73 2.67
C VAL A 98 12.60 10.05 2.61
N ASP A 99 13.41 9.14 3.15
CA ASP A 99 14.86 9.17 3.05
C ASP A 99 15.32 8.24 1.92
N TYR A 100 16.04 8.80 0.96
CA TYR A 100 16.58 8.06 -0.18
C TYR A 100 18.08 7.82 0.01
N HIS A 101 18.47 6.56 0.15
CA HIS A 101 19.87 6.19 0.41
C HIS A 101 20.61 5.74 -0.83
N TYR A 102 19.89 5.15 -1.82
CA TYR A 102 20.48 4.57 -3.02
C TYR A 102 19.62 4.85 -4.24
N GLN A 103 20.28 4.91 -5.41
CA GLN A 103 19.59 4.95 -6.68
C GLN A 103 19.11 3.54 -7.06
N GLY A 104 17.79 3.34 -7.15
CA GLY A 104 17.22 2.08 -7.61
C GLY A 104 17.39 1.88 -9.11
N LYS A 105 18.07 0.82 -9.52
CA LYS A 105 18.30 0.45 -10.93
C LYS A 105 17.77 -0.95 -11.27
N SER A 106 16.80 -1.42 -10.51
CA SER A 106 16.09 -2.69 -10.70
C SER A 106 14.67 -2.54 -10.20
N ASP A 107 13.87 -3.59 -10.34
CA ASP A 107 12.60 -3.67 -9.62
C ASP A 107 12.85 -3.45 -8.13
N ALA A 108 11.93 -2.78 -7.47
CA ALA A 108 11.98 -2.57 -6.03
C ALA A 108 10.67 -3.01 -5.37
N VAL A 109 10.72 -3.28 -4.08
CA VAL A 109 9.55 -3.69 -3.29
C VAL A 109 9.42 -2.74 -2.10
N ALA A 110 8.24 -2.16 -1.97
CA ALA A 110 7.84 -1.49 -0.73
C ALA A 110 7.23 -2.53 0.20
N GLU A 111 7.75 -2.61 1.41
CA GLU A 111 7.22 -3.45 2.48
C GLU A 111 6.65 -2.58 3.59
N PHE A 112 5.47 -2.94 4.07
CA PHE A 112 4.86 -2.32 5.23
C PHE A 112 4.33 -3.40 6.17
N VAL A 113 4.75 -3.33 7.42
CA VAL A 113 4.40 -4.28 8.48
C VAL A 113 3.91 -3.50 9.70
N ILE A 114 2.81 -3.94 10.29
CA ILE A 114 2.28 -3.40 11.54
C ILE A 114 2.09 -4.51 12.56
N SER A 115 2.11 -4.16 13.85
CA SER A 115 1.70 -5.10 14.88
C SER A 115 0.23 -4.90 15.27
N PRO A 116 -0.45 -5.96 15.74
CA PRO A 116 -1.80 -5.83 16.30
C PRO A 116 -1.87 -4.83 17.46
N GLU A 117 -0.82 -4.77 18.29
CA GLU A 117 -0.71 -3.87 19.43
C GLU A 117 -0.63 -2.41 18.98
N TRP A 118 0.19 -2.14 17.96
CA TRP A 118 0.29 -0.80 17.38
C TRP A 118 -1.05 -0.38 16.78
N LEU A 119 -1.70 -1.24 15.99
CA LEU A 119 -3.00 -0.95 15.38
C LEU A 119 -4.05 -0.60 16.44
N ARG A 120 -4.13 -1.38 17.52
CA ARG A 120 -5.05 -1.12 18.64
C ARG A 120 -4.71 0.14 19.41
N GLY A 121 -3.45 0.30 19.77
CA GLY A 121 -3.02 1.43 20.61
C GLY A 121 -3.06 2.77 19.91
N VAL A 122 -2.74 2.81 18.62
CA VAL A 122 -2.58 4.05 17.85
C VAL A 122 -3.83 4.42 17.05
N ILE A 123 -4.58 3.45 16.55
CA ILE A 123 -5.68 3.70 15.62
C ILE A 123 -7.02 3.25 16.17
N THR A 124 -7.24 1.95 16.32
CA THR A 124 -8.59 1.43 16.59
C THR A 124 -9.07 1.75 18.01
N GLY A 125 -8.18 1.69 19.01
CA GLY A 125 -8.53 2.08 20.38
C GLY A 125 -8.97 3.54 20.49
N PRO A 126 -8.16 4.53 20.06
CA PRO A 126 -8.56 5.92 20.03
C PRO A 126 -9.83 6.22 19.26
N LEU A 127 -10.08 5.53 18.12
CA LEU A 127 -11.30 5.68 17.30
C LEU A 127 -12.58 5.23 18.01
N GLU A 128 -12.51 4.46 19.09
CA GLU A 128 -13.69 4.09 19.90
C GLU A 128 -14.29 5.30 20.63
N SER A 129 -13.49 6.33 20.90
CA SER A 129 -13.89 7.53 21.66
C SER A 129 -13.69 8.85 20.89
N GLN A 130 -13.11 8.83 19.71
CA GLN A 130 -12.77 10.00 18.89
C GLN A 130 -13.27 9.83 17.47
N GLU A 131 -13.70 10.94 16.83
CA GLU A 131 -14.13 10.93 15.42
C GLU A 131 -12.96 10.75 14.44
N SER A 132 -11.76 11.17 14.85
CA SER A 132 -10.56 11.08 14.02
C SER A 132 -9.31 10.84 14.86
N VAL A 133 -8.32 10.23 14.23
CA VAL A 133 -6.99 9.96 14.80
C VAL A 133 -5.93 10.39 13.80
N ILE A 134 -4.84 10.99 14.30
CA ILE A 134 -3.62 11.22 13.53
C ILE A 134 -2.61 10.15 13.98
N ALA A 135 -2.29 9.24 13.07
CA ALA A 135 -1.27 8.21 13.28
C ALA A 135 0.07 8.67 12.68
N PRO A 136 1.19 8.40 13.36
CA PRO A 136 2.51 8.73 12.86
C PRO A 136 2.90 7.91 11.64
#